data_42129f95b70bdad638b2b66ec82be2e6
#
_entry.id   42129f95b70bdad638b2b66ec82be2e6
#
_cell.length_a   1.000
_cell.length_b   1.000
_cell.length_c   1.000
_cell.angle_alpha   90.00
_cell.angle_beta   90.00
_cell.angle_gamma   90.00
#
_symmetry.space_group_name_H-M   'P 1'
#
loop_
_entity.id
_entity.type
_entity.pdbx_description
1 polymer ?
#
loop_
_entity_poly.entity_id
_entity_poly.type
_entity_poly.pdbx_seq_one_letter_code
_entity_poly.pdbx_strand_id
1 'polypeptide(L)'
;MKNTFFLIALLSSSSALAAIQTVTLDVPSMNCVTCPITVKKSLTNVDGVKKADVTYATKLAVVTYDDEKTNVEALVSATTNAGYPSILKD
;
A
#
# COMPACT_ATOMS: atom_id res chain seq x y z
N MET A 1 5.46 -37.25 -26.29
CA MET A 1 5.29 -36.94 -25.87
C MET A 1 5.13 -36.22 -25.51
N LYS A 2 5.06 -36.43 -25.45
CA LYS A 2 4.84 -35.81 -24.85
C LYS A 2 4.76 -34.96 -24.28
N ASN A 3 4.73 -34.97 -24.15
CA ASN A 3 4.70 -34.17 -23.36
C ASN A 3 4.65 -33.25 -23.03
N THR A 4 4.61 -33.36 -23.08
CA THR A 4 4.61 -32.52 -22.52
C THR A 4 4.52 -31.56 -22.40
N PHE A 5 4.49 -31.75 -22.41
CA PHE A 5 4.52 -30.78 -21.85
C PHE A 5 4.26 -29.93 -21.59
N PHE A 6 4.09 -30.08 -21.55
CA PHE A 6 3.99 -29.31 -20.79
C PHE A 6 3.84 -28.44 -20.50
N LEU A 7 3.81 -28.64 -20.57
CA LEU A 7 3.78 -27.83 -19.92
C LEU A 7 3.67 -26.96 -19.64
N ILE A 8 3.66 -27.20 -19.60
CA ILE A 8 3.59 -26.24 -19.06
C ILE A 8 3.45 -25.35 -18.87
N ALA A 9 3.25 -25.41 -18.65
CA ALA A 9 3.09 -24.49 -18.14
C ALA A 9 3.07 -23.71 -17.87
N LEU A 10 3.08 -23.94 -17.77
CA LEU A 10 3.13 -23.17 -17.18
C LEU A 10 3.01 -22.37 -16.81
N LEU A 11 2.85 -22.49 -16.56
CA LEU A 11 2.74 -21.66 -15.97
C LEU A 11 2.82 -20.81 -15.70
N SER A 12 2.81 -20.92 -15.62
CA SER A 12 2.89 -20.02 -15.18
C SER A 12 2.88 -19.20 -14.98
N SER A 13 3.07 -19.29 -14.68
CA SER A 13 3.07 -18.48 -14.27
C SER A 13 2.46 -17.54 -14.12
N SER A 14 2.14 -17.39 -14.30
CA SER A 14 1.17 -16.47 -14.15
C SER A 14 1.07 -15.92 -12.84
N SER A 15 1.35 -16.59 -12.12
CA SER A 15 1.37 -16.14 -10.79
C SER A 15 2.27 -15.01 -10.53
N ALA A 16 3.03 -14.66 -11.45
CA ALA A 16 3.92 -13.55 -11.31
C ALA A 16 3.21 -12.21 -11.41
N LEU A 17 1.92 -12.21 -11.37
CA LEU A 17 1.18 -10.97 -11.47
C LEU A 17 1.30 -10.15 -10.21
N ALA A 18 1.29 -8.83 -10.39
CA ALA A 18 1.25 -7.91 -9.29
C ALA A 18 0.02 -8.16 -8.44
N ALA A 19 0.18 -8.21 -7.15
CA ALA A 19 -0.95 -8.38 -6.25
C ALA A 19 -1.29 -7.03 -5.64
N ILE A 20 -2.56 -6.69 -5.70
CA ILE A 20 -3.06 -5.46 -5.09
C ILE A 20 -3.40 -5.79 -3.64
N GLN A 21 -2.76 -5.08 -2.73
CA GLN A 21 -2.94 -5.28 -1.30
C GLN A 21 -3.60 -4.07 -0.69
N THR A 22 -4.36 -4.29 0.37
CA THR A 22 -4.97 -3.20 1.13
C THR A 22 -4.54 -3.34 2.58
N VAL A 23 -4.00 -2.27 3.13
CA VAL A 23 -3.57 -2.26 4.52
C VAL A 23 -4.13 -1.03 5.21
N THR A 24 -4.23 -1.11 6.53
CA THR A 24 -4.68 0.00 7.36
C THR A 24 -3.51 0.45 8.22
N LEU A 25 -3.21 1.74 8.15
CA LEU A 25 -2.17 2.35 8.97
C LEU A 25 -2.81 3.23 10.02
N ASP A 26 -2.29 3.15 11.24
CA ASP A 26 -2.71 4.02 12.33
C ASP A 26 -1.78 5.23 12.34
N VAL A 27 -2.33 6.42 12.27
CA VAL A 27 -1.58 7.67 12.22
C VAL A 27 -1.99 8.53 13.42
N PRO A 28 -1.52 8.20 14.62
CA PRO A 28 -2.03 8.83 15.83
C PRO A 28 -1.72 10.32 15.93
N SER A 29 -0.70 10.80 15.26
CA SER A 29 -0.35 12.24 15.32
C SER A 29 -1.19 13.08 14.37
N MET A 30 -2.13 12.49 13.65
CA MET A 30 -3.02 13.20 12.75
C MET A 30 -4.10 13.91 13.57
N ASN A 31 -3.79 15.10 14.07
CA ASN A 31 -4.64 15.78 15.03
C ASN A 31 -5.14 17.14 14.56
N CYS A 32 -5.20 17.36 13.26
CA CYS A 32 -5.78 18.59 12.69
C CYS A 32 -6.66 18.23 11.50
N VAL A 33 -7.60 19.13 11.17
CA VAL A 33 -8.57 18.83 10.11
C VAL A 33 -7.92 18.75 8.73
N THR A 34 -6.78 19.39 8.53
CA THR A 34 -6.07 19.33 7.24
C THR A 34 -5.01 18.25 7.21
N CYS A 35 -4.73 17.60 8.34
CA CYS A 35 -3.71 16.56 8.38
C CYS A 35 -4.02 15.38 7.43
N PRO A 36 -5.27 14.93 7.31
CA PRO A 36 -5.57 13.83 6.38
C PRO A 36 -5.19 14.14 4.94
N ILE A 37 -5.28 15.40 4.55
CA ILE A 37 -4.92 15.79 3.18
C ILE A 37 -3.42 15.58 2.97
N THR A 38 -2.61 15.99 3.93
CA THR A 38 -1.17 15.83 3.85
C THR A 38 -0.77 14.35 3.87
N VAL A 39 -1.38 13.57 4.74
CA VAL A 39 -1.10 12.14 4.83
C VAL A 39 -1.50 11.44 3.54
N LYS A 40 -2.68 11.73 3.03
CA LYS A 40 -3.13 11.14 1.78
C LYS A 40 -2.18 11.47 0.64
N LYS A 41 -1.75 12.71 0.56
CA LYS A 41 -0.84 13.13 -0.49
C LYS A 41 0.50 12.42 -0.38
N SER A 42 1.02 12.27 0.83
CA SER A 42 2.29 11.59 1.02
C SER A 42 2.20 10.13 0.58
N LEU A 43 1.06 9.48 0.83
CA LEU A 43 0.86 8.10 0.43
C LEU A 43 0.65 7.95 -1.07
N THR A 44 -0.16 8.81 -1.66
CA THR A 44 -0.44 8.71 -3.10
C THR A 44 0.78 9.07 -3.95
N ASN A 45 1.75 9.77 -3.38
CA ASN A 45 3.00 10.04 -4.09
C ASN A 45 3.94 8.84 -4.14
N VAL A 46 3.67 7.81 -3.37
CA VAL A 46 4.49 6.60 -3.41
C VAL A 46 4.16 5.83 -4.68
N ASP A 47 5.19 5.50 -5.46
CA ASP A 47 4.98 4.73 -6.67
C ASP A 47 4.41 3.37 -6.32
N GLY A 48 3.33 2.98 -6.97
CA GLY A 48 2.66 1.72 -6.69
C GLY A 48 1.41 1.85 -5.86
N VAL A 49 1.18 3.01 -5.24
CA VAL A 49 -0.05 3.24 -4.48
C VAL A 49 -1.17 3.55 -5.46
N LYS A 50 -2.25 2.79 -5.36
CA LYS A 50 -3.43 2.97 -6.20
C LYS A 50 -4.42 3.93 -5.58
N LYS A 51 -4.56 3.88 -4.26
CA LYS A 51 -5.58 4.63 -3.57
C LYS A 51 -5.20 4.77 -2.10
N ALA A 52 -5.52 5.90 -1.51
CA ALA A 52 -5.34 6.11 -0.07
C ALA A 52 -6.56 6.82 0.46
N ASP A 53 -7.24 6.19 1.41
CA ASP A 53 -8.38 6.77 2.10
C ASP A 53 -7.96 7.10 3.52
N VAL A 54 -7.90 8.39 3.84
CA VAL A 54 -7.44 8.84 5.14
C VAL A 54 -8.59 9.50 5.87
N THR A 55 -8.89 9.04 7.07
CA THR A 55 -10.01 9.51 7.87
C THR A 55 -9.50 10.15 9.15
N TYR A 56 -9.82 11.43 9.34
CA TYR A 56 -9.39 12.16 10.52
C TYR A 56 -10.04 11.61 11.79
N ALA A 57 -11.33 11.32 11.73
CA ALA A 57 -12.08 10.90 12.91
C ALA A 57 -11.49 9.63 13.55
N THR A 58 -11.02 8.70 12.73
CA THR A 58 -10.45 7.45 13.23
C THR A 58 -8.93 7.46 13.26
N LYS A 59 -8.30 8.45 12.62
CA LYS A 59 -6.86 8.56 12.48
C LYS A 59 -6.27 7.37 11.75
N LEU A 60 -7.02 6.83 10.80
CA LEU A 60 -6.62 5.67 10.02
C LEU A 60 -6.41 6.05 8.56
N ALA A 61 -5.46 5.39 7.94
CA ALA A 61 -5.20 5.51 6.51
C ALA A 61 -5.31 4.11 5.91
N VAL A 62 -6.29 3.92 5.03
CA VAL A 62 -6.46 2.65 4.30
C VAL A 62 -5.83 2.83 2.94
N VAL A 63 -4.79 2.05 2.66
CA VAL A 63 -3.98 2.20 1.46
C VAL A 63 -4.09 0.94 0.61
N THR A 64 -4.41 1.15 -0.66
CA THR A 64 -4.42 0.08 -1.65
C THR A 64 -3.20 0.29 -2.55
N TYR A 65 -2.37 -0.73 -2.66
CA TYR A 65 -1.11 -0.59 -3.38
C TYR A 65 -0.74 -1.88 -4.10
N ASP A 66 0.18 -1.76 -5.05
CA ASP A 66 0.72 -2.87 -5.81
C ASP A 66 1.98 -3.36 -5.09
N ASP A 67 1.94 -4.60 -4.60
CA ASP A 67 3.03 -5.11 -3.76
C ASP A 67 4.29 -5.45 -4.56
N GLU A 68 4.24 -5.38 -5.87
CA GLU A 68 5.44 -5.51 -6.68
C GLU A 68 6.18 -4.19 -6.83
N LYS A 69 5.52 -3.08 -6.53
CA LYS A 69 6.12 -1.76 -6.67
C LYS A 69 6.48 -1.12 -5.37
N THR A 70 5.77 -1.45 -4.30
CA THR A 70 6.01 -0.86 -3.00
C THR A 70 5.63 -1.85 -1.91
N ASN A 71 5.81 -1.44 -0.67
CA ASN A 71 5.50 -2.29 0.48
C ASN A 71 5.11 -1.41 1.65
N VAL A 72 4.71 -2.04 2.76
CA VAL A 72 4.25 -1.33 3.95
C VAL A 72 5.35 -0.42 4.51
N GLU A 73 6.58 -0.87 4.49
CA GLU A 73 7.69 -0.07 5.00
C GLU A 73 7.83 1.25 4.24
N ALA A 74 7.64 1.20 2.92
CA ALA A 74 7.71 2.41 2.12
C ALA A 74 6.56 3.35 2.44
N LEU A 75 5.38 2.80 2.70
CA LEU A 75 4.21 3.59 3.08
C LEU A 75 4.44 4.28 4.42
N VAL A 76 4.95 3.53 5.40
CA VAL A 76 5.24 4.09 6.71
C VAL A 76 6.31 5.17 6.60
N SER A 77 7.34 4.95 5.79
CA SER A 77 8.38 5.95 5.57
C SER A 77 7.80 7.22 4.95
N ALA A 78 6.86 7.06 4.02
CA ALA A 78 6.27 8.22 3.35
C ALA A 78 5.52 9.10 4.34
N THR A 79 4.71 8.49 5.21
CA THR A 79 3.98 9.28 6.21
C THR A 79 4.92 9.86 7.24
N THR A 80 5.93 9.11 7.65
CA THR A 80 6.91 9.58 8.63
C THR A 80 7.67 10.78 8.09
N ASN A 81 8.08 10.73 6.84
CA ASN A 81 8.79 11.84 6.21
C ASN A 81 7.93 13.08 6.07
N ALA A 82 6.62 12.89 6.02
CA ALA A 82 5.68 14.01 5.97
C ALA A 82 5.37 14.56 7.37
N GLY A 83 5.92 13.96 8.42
CA GLY A 83 5.71 14.40 9.78
C GLY A 83 4.62 13.64 10.51
N TYR A 84 4.13 12.54 9.95
CA TYR A 84 3.02 11.76 10.52
C TYR A 84 3.41 10.30 10.61
N PRO A 85 4.20 9.91 11.61
CA PRO A 85 4.58 8.49 11.76
C PRO A 85 3.34 7.61 11.82
N SER A 86 3.41 6.48 11.15
CA SER A 86 2.30 5.54 11.10
C SER A 86 2.75 4.15 11.50
N ILE A 87 1.78 3.33 11.91
CA ILE A 87 2.01 1.97 12.36
C ILE A 87 1.00 1.10 11.64
N LEU A 88 1.44 -0.05 11.16
CA LEU A 88 0.54 -1.01 10.55
C LEU A 88 -0.46 -1.50 11.60
N LYS A 89 -1.74 -1.35 11.31
CA LYS A 89 -2.78 -1.68 12.27
C LYS A 89 -3.27 -3.11 12.16
N ASP A 90 -3.43 -3.64 10.95
CA ASP A 90 -3.96 -5.00 10.78
C ASP A 90 -2.92 -6.06 10.48
#